data_26dc78ee7774a77666996b2b6d57cc1c
#
_entry.id   26dc78ee7774a77666996b2b6d57cc1c
#
_cell.length_a   1.000
_cell.length_b   1.000
_cell.length_c   1.000
_cell.angle_alpha   90.00
_cell.angle_beta   90.00
_cell.angle_gamma   90.00
#
_symmetry.space_group_name_H-M   'P 1'
#
loop_
_entity.id
_entity.type
_entity.pdbx_description
1 polymer ?
#
loop_
_entity_poly.entity_id
_entity_poly.type
_entity_poly.pdbx_seq_one_letter_code
_entity_poly.pdbx_strand_id
1 'polypeptide(L)'
;MDQVIPGINLFTSDINEKEFGQVMETRQVAPAAGPSPATQAGLPQTDARAHPDKLIAGGIAGSELQKGQKEAPGSAFITTEMARSQGTKFWKSRNIKQRITGMAIGDIDGDGKKETVFSTEHTVEAYRYDNQRFIKINTLAERNLDHLIGVDVADINGNGVAEIYVSALDPYRKYVKSFVIEFNGKSYAEIVKTTDWYLRVVDMPQRGKVLIGQKQGLESPFDKPIFELVWQNSGYDPAERVLGAKRANVIGLSLGHVMNDGSEAIVVYDELDYLRMYDLSGRQIWKDGDKSGGSSDYFSLPDAGIKDMPNYAYYPMRILIQDINKDGTNDVITIKNHRLSELISFKSFTSGEIEVRNWDGIGLSVLWKTRKLSGYFSDFAVGDFDNDGKDELVAALVQKTGSVITTQPKSALIAYELE
;
A
#
# COMPACT_ATOMS: atom_id res chain seq x y z
N MET A 1 -32.01 -45.98 1.13
CA MET A 1 -31.74 -45.69 -0.31
C MET A 1 -30.65 -44.65 -0.34
N ASP A 2 -29.42 -45.16 -0.43
CA ASP A 2 -28.23 -44.36 -0.40
C ASP A 2 -27.90 -43.84 -1.80
N GLN A 3 -27.82 -42.55 -2.00
CA GLN A 3 -27.25 -41.97 -3.21
C GLN A 3 -25.78 -41.63 -2.95
N VAL A 4 -24.94 -42.43 -3.53
CA VAL A 4 -23.48 -42.22 -3.61
C VAL A 4 -23.20 -41.13 -4.63
N ILE A 5 -22.50 -40.08 -4.21
CA ILE A 5 -21.93 -39.06 -5.11
C ILE A 5 -20.54 -39.54 -5.53
N PRO A 6 -20.24 -39.73 -6.82
CA PRO A 6 -18.94 -40.17 -7.27
C PRO A 6 -17.97 -38.96 -7.48
N GLY A 7 -16.78 -39.09 -6.95
CA GLY A 7 -15.58 -38.53 -7.54
C GLY A 7 -15.00 -37.26 -6.92
N ILE A 8 -14.35 -37.38 -5.77
CA ILE A 8 -13.18 -36.57 -5.43
C ILE A 8 -12.04 -37.54 -5.14
N ASN A 9 -11.14 -37.71 -6.10
CA ASN A 9 -9.87 -38.38 -5.84
C ASN A 9 -8.96 -37.44 -5.08
N LEU A 10 -8.84 -37.67 -3.78
CA LEU A 10 -7.76 -37.15 -2.97
C LEU A 10 -6.50 -37.99 -3.31
N PHE A 11 -5.56 -37.40 -4.02
CA PHE A 11 -4.22 -37.94 -4.11
C PHE A 11 -3.54 -37.75 -2.73
N THR A 12 -3.63 -38.74 -1.88
CA THR A 12 -2.69 -38.96 -0.80
C THR A 12 -1.50 -39.67 -1.42
N SER A 13 -0.44 -38.93 -1.72
CA SER A 13 0.86 -39.55 -1.99
C SER A 13 1.45 -39.94 -0.63
N ASP A 14 1.39 -41.23 -0.31
CA ASP A 14 2.24 -41.81 0.71
C ASP A 14 3.70 -41.70 0.26
N ILE A 15 4.38 -40.65 0.72
CA ILE A 15 5.83 -40.54 0.56
C ILE A 15 6.45 -41.43 1.62
N ASN A 16 6.97 -42.56 1.16
CA ASN A 16 7.66 -43.55 2.00
C ASN A 16 8.98 -42.94 2.50
N GLU A 17 9.22 -42.89 3.80
CA GLU A 17 10.45 -42.37 4.42
C GLU A 17 11.77 -42.97 3.85
N LYS A 18 11.70 -44.12 3.21
CA LYS A 18 12.85 -44.75 2.57
C LYS A 18 13.27 -44.06 1.27
N GLU A 19 12.39 -43.38 0.56
CA GLU A 19 12.73 -42.64 -0.66
C GLU A 19 13.37 -41.29 -0.35
N PHE A 20 13.09 -40.71 0.79
CA PHE A 20 13.71 -39.43 1.22
C PHE A 20 15.20 -39.57 1.55
N GLY A 21 15.63 -40.76 2.04
CA GLY A 21 17.02 -41.06 2.34
C GLY A 21 17.90 -41.26 1.08
N GLN A 22 17.33 -41.76 -0.01
CA GLN A 22 18.09 -42.00 -1.25
C GLN A 22 18.35 -40.78 -2.11
N VAL A 23 17.56 -39.72 -1.98
CA VAL A 23 17.74 -38.48 -2.75
C VAL A 23 18.85 -37.59 -2.17
N MET A 24 19.25 -37.80 -0.93
CA MET A 24 20.31 -36.99 -0.27
C MET A 24 21.72 -37.62 -0.43
N GLU A 25 21.84 -38.89 -0.85
CA GLU A 25 23.15 -39.58 -0.96
C GLU A 25 23.84 -39.43 -2.32
N THR A 26 23.21 -38.82 -3.32
CA THR A 26 23.77 -38.75 -4.69
C THR A 26 24.44 -37.43 -5.06
N ARG A 27 24.88 -36.62 -4.10
CA ARG A 27 25.66 -35.41 -4.38
C ARG A 27 26.88 -35.25 -3.48
N GLN A 28 27.77 -36.25 -3.49
CA GLN A 28 29.17 -36.03 -3.13
C GLN A 28 30.01 -35.98 -4.42
N VAL A 29 30.36 -34.76 -4.83
CA VAL A 29 31.37 -34.50 -5.85
C VAL A 29 32.71 -34.33 -5.15
N ALA A 30 33.67 -35.14 -5.49
CA ALA A 30 35.02 -35.11 -4.97
C ALA A 30 35.77 -33.81 -5.32
N PRO A 31 36.73 -33.37 -4.50
CA PRO A 31 37.42 -32.09 -4.68
C PRO A 31 38.53 -32.20 -5.72
N ALA A 32 38.51 -31.26 -6.66
CA ALA A 32 39.66 -31.04 -7.55
C ALA A 32 40.67 -30.10 -6.89
N ALA A 33 41.95 -30.46 -6.99
CA ALA A 33 43.08 -29.75 -6.39
C ALA A 33 43.29 -28.36 -7.00
N GLY A 34 43.53 -27.37 -6.11
CA GLY A 34 43.86 -26.01 -6.47
C GLY A 34 45.36 -25.75 -6.65
N PRO A 35 45.75 -24.61 -7.20
CA PRO A 35 47.09 -24.04 -6.97
C PRO A 35 47.05 -22.90 -5.93
N SER A 36 48.11 -22.85 -5.16
CA SER A 36 48.45 -21.96 -4.05
C SER A 36 48.79 -20.52 -4.46
N PRO A 37 49.08 -19.63 -3.51
CA PRO A 37 48.36 -18.36 -3.32
C PRO A 37 49.12 -17.13 -3.81
N ALA A 38 48.38 -16.11 -4.20
CA ALA A 38 48.92 -14.75 -4.33
C ALA A 38 48.30 -13.87 -3.26
N THR A 39 49.14 -13.28 -2.47
CA THR A 39 48.89 -12.33 -1.39
C THR A 39 48.17 -11.10 -1.92
N GLN A 40 46.97 -10.82 -1.43
CA GLN A 40 46.35 -9.52 -1.55
C GLN A 40 45.96 -8.95 -0.18
N ALA A 41 46.33 -7.70 -0.01
CA ALA A 41 46.15 -6.91 1.19
C ALA A 41 44.66 -6.77 1.59
N GLY A 42 44.43 -6.85 2.89
CA GLY A 42 43.09 -6.81 3.46
C GLY A 42 42.35 -5.48 3.28
N LEU A 43 41.13 -5.58 2.80
CA LEU A 43 40.09 -4.57 2.98
C LEU A 43 39.37 -4.89 4.29
N PRO A 44 39.03 -3.90 5.10
CA PRO A 44 38.32 -4.13 6.36
C PRO A 44 36.92 -4.66 6.07
N GLN A 45 36.62 -5.87 6.52
CA GLN A 45 35.26 -6.38 6.60
C GLN A 45 34.49 -5.55 7.64
N THR A 46 33.60 -4.68 7.17
CA THR A 46 32.60 -4.10 8.03
C THR A 46 31.52 -5.14 8.28
N ASP A 47 31.40 -5.56 9.52
CA ASP A 47 30.40 -6.52 9.99
C ASP A 47 29.01 -5.93 9.89
N ALA A 48 28.31 -6.19 8.78
CA ALA A 48 26.96 -5.71 8.47
C ALA A 48 25.87 -6.39 9.31
N ARG A 49 26.23 -7.23 10.29
CA ARG A 49 25.31 -8.00 11.12
C ARG A 49 24.91 -7.35 12.43
N ALA A 50 25.57 -6.27 12.82
CA ALA A 50 25.30 -5.59 14.09
C ALA A 50 24.53 -4.28 13.82
N HIS A 51 23.27 -4.25 14.21
CA HIS A 51 22.33 -3.13 14.30
C HIS A 51 21.66 -2.65 13.01
N PRO A 52 20.39 -3.09 12.75
CA PRO A 52 19.52 -2.52 11.73
C PRO A 52 19.27 -1.01 11.94
N ASP A 53 19.42 -0.51 13.15
CA ASP A 53 19.26 0.92 13.48
C ASP A 53 20.35 1.81 12.86
N LYS A 54 21.53 1.28 12.53
CA LYS A 54 22.59 2.04 11.88
C LYS A 54 22.38 2.24 10.37
N LEU A 55 21.60 1.37 9.74
CA LEU A 55 21.24 1.52 8.31
C LEU A 55 20.18 2.62 8.09
N ILE A 56 19.45 2.98 9.14
CA ILE A 56 18.43 4.04 9.11
C ILE A 56 18.99 5.38 9.63
N ALA A 57 20.14 5.37 10.28
CA ALA A 57 20.78 6.57 10.85
C ALA A 57 21.43 7.52 9.83
N GLY A 58 21.34 7.24 8.52
CA GLY A 58 21.68 8.17 7.44
C GLY A 58 20.60 9.20 7.13
N GLY A 59 19.45 9.15 7.80
CA GLY A 59 18.39 10.15 7.69
C GLY A 59 18.63 11.27 8.72
N ILE A 60 18.81 12.46 8.24
CA ILE A 60 19.14 13.70 8.92
C ILE A 60 18.32 13.91 10.19
N ALA A 61 18.91 13.68 11.35
CA ALA A 61 18.51 14.37 12.57
C ALA A 61 19.07 15.80 12.45
N GLY A 62 18.21 16.78 12.58
CA GLY A 62 18.59 18.17 12.47
C GLY A 62 19.71 18.57 13.42
N SER A 63 20.49 19.55 12.93
CA SER A 63 21.51 20.35 13.59
C SER A 63 22.78 19.63 14.11
N GLU A 64 23.76 19.78 13.37
CA GLU A 64 25.17 20.16 13.55
C GLU A 64 26.00 19.50 12.47
N LEU A 65 26.19 20.24 11.39
CA LEU A 65 27.17 19.98 10.34
C LEU A 65 28.56 20.20 10.89
N GLN A 66 29.31 19.14 11.13
CA GLN A 66 30.76 19.23 11.09
C GLN A 66 31.21 19.43 9.64
N LYS A 67 31.87 20.54 9.39
CA LYS A 67 32.52 20.86 8.11
C LYS A 67 33.58 19.80 7.77
N GLY A 68 33.40 19.14 6.65
CA GLY A 68 34.50 18.52 5.93
C GLY A 68 34.42 17.06 5.58
N GLN A 69 33.38 16.61 4.89
CA GLN A 69 33.45 15.47 3.96
C GLN A 69 32.36 15.63 2.90
N LYS A 70 32.77 15.72 1.63
CA LYS A 70 31.84 15.69 0.50
C LYS A 70 31.37 14.25 0.34
N GLU A 71 30.23 13.89 0.94
CA GLU A 71 29.49 12.69 0.57
C GLU A 71 28.71 12.99 -0.71
N ALA A 72 28.86 12.11 -1.71
CA ALA A 72 28.03 12.15 -2.89
C ALA A 72 26.56 11.88 -2.49
N PRO A 73 25.59 12.71 -2.93
CA PRO A 73 24.19 12.53 -2.58
C PRO A 73 23.72 11.18 -3.12
N GLY A 74 23.34 10.28 -2.23
CA GLY A 74 22.74 9.00 -2.61
C GLY A 74 21.33 9.23 -3.13
N SER A 75 21.09 9.00 -4.42
CA SER A 75 19.75 9.06 -5.02
C SER A 75 18.75 8.21 -4.23
N ALA A 76 17.59 8.77 -3.90
CA ALA A 76 16.49 8.06 -3.24
C ALA A 76 15.76 7.11 -4.20
N PHE A 77 15.95 7.29 -5.52
CA PHE A 77 15.37 6.46 -6.57
C PHE A 77 16.42 5.54 -7.21
N ILE A 78 15.97 4.38 -7.65
CA ILE A 78 16.76 3.46 -8.48
C ILE A 78 16.06 3.41 -9.84
N THR A 79 16.67 4.01 -10.85
CA THR A 79 16.13 4.01 -12.22
C THR A 79 16.88 3.05 -13.11
N THR A 80 16.22 2.59 -14.15
CA THR A 80 16.78 1.69 -15.14
C THR A 80 17.66 2.37 -16.20
N GLU A 81 17.96 3.65 -16.15
CA GLU A 81 19.05 4.31 -16.94
C GLU A 81 19.07 5.85 -16.90
N MET A 82 17.99 6.56 -16.57
CA MET A 82 17.93 8.02 -16.70
C MET A 82 18.28 8.87 -15.48
N ALA A 83 18.32 8.34 -14.29
CA ALA A 83 18.52 9.14 -13.08
C ALA A 83 19.95 9.05 -12.50
N ARG A 84 20.96 9.22 -13.32
CA ARG A 84 22.34 9.39 -12.83
C ARG A 84 22.73 10.83 -12.49
N SER A 85 21.85 11.81 -12.67
CA SER A 85 22.28 13.21 -12.60
C SER A 85 21.62 14.10 -11.57
N GLN A 86 20.52 13.72 -10.88
CA GLN A 86 19.89 14.60 -9.90
C GLN A 86 19.58 13.81 -8.62
N GLY A 87 20.13 14.28 -7.50
CA GLY A 87 19.84 13.73 -6.17
C GLY A 87 18.44 14.12 -5.75
N THR A 88 17.47 13.21 -5.87
CA THR A 88 16.12 13.45 -5.43
C THR A 88 16.11 13.69 -3.93
N LYS A 89 15.60 14.82 -3.52
CA LYS A 89 15.44 15.15 -2.12
C LYS A 89 14.33 14.28 -1.54
N PHE A 90 14.53 13.79 -0.35
CA PHE A 90 13.48 13.13 0.40
C PHE A 90 13.44 13.65 1.84
N TRP A 91 12.26 13.64 2.41
CA TRP A 91 12.03 14.00 3.79
C TRP A 91 11.48 12.78 4.56
N LYS A 92 11.79 12.71 5.86
CA LYS A 92 11.28 11.68 6.75
C LYS A 92 10.80 12.28 8.06
N SER A 93 9.58 11.91 8.48
CA SER A 93 9.04 12.34 9.77
C SER A 93 9.78 11.70 10.97
N ARG A 94 9.56 12.26 12.15
CA ARG A 94 9.80 11.54 13.40
C ARG A 94 8.88 10.31 13.47
N ASN A 95 9.29 9.30 14.25
CA ASN A 95 8.49 8.11 14.43
C ASN A 95 7.19 8.44 15.18
N ILE A 96 6.09 8.04 14.59
CA ILE A 96 4.75 8.01 15.16
C ILE A 96 4.62 6.66 15.88
N LYS A 97 4.24 6.67 17.17
CA LYS A 97 4.16 5.45 18.02
C LYS A 97 2.88 4.65 17.77
N GLN A 98 2.45 4.57 16.53
CA GLN A 98 1.24 3.89 16.08
C GLN A 98 1.49 3.29 14.71
N ARG A 99 0.71 2.29 14.33
CA ARG A 99 0.67 1.75 12.98
C ARG A 99 -0.28 2.61 12.14
N ILE A 100 0.25 3.27 11.12
CA ILE A 100 -0.58 3.93 10.10
C ILE A 100 -1.18 2.86 9.21
N THR A 101 -2.49 2.95 8.93
CA THR A 101 -3.25 2.01 8.12
C THR A 101 -3.70 2.60 6.79
N GLY A 102 -3.78 3.92 6.67
CA GLY A 102 -4.13 4.62 5.45
C GLY A 102 -3.70 6.07 5.52
N MET A 103 -3.54 6.73 4.35
CA MET A 103 -3.19 8.14 4.28
C MET A 103 -3.76 8.83 3.05
N ALA A 104 -4.01 10.13 3.16
CA ALA A 104 -4.42 11.00 2.08
C ALA A 104 -3.90 12.43 2.30
N ILE A 105 -3.85 13.22 1.23
CA ILE A 105 -3.47 14.63 1.25
C ILE A 105 -4.61 15.45 0.66
N GLY A 106 -5.01 16.52 1.33
CA GLY A 106 -6.06 17.42 0.85
C GLY A 106 -6.32 18.58 1.80
N ASP A 107 -6.98 19.61 1.30
CA ASP A 107 -7.46 20.74 2.09
C ASP A 107 -8.77 20.36 2.79
N ILE A 108 -8.67 20.03 4.07
CA ILE A 108 -9.80 19.49 4.85
C ILE A 108 -10.54 20.54 5.69
N ASP A 109 -10.05 21.77 5.71
CA ASP A 109 -10.68 22.87 6.46
C ASP A 109 -11.03 24.09 5.58
N GLY A 110 -10.69 24.03 4.26
CA GLY A 110 -11.01 25.07 3.28
C GLY A 110 -10.13 26.32 3.40
N ASP A 111 -8.96 26.24 4.05
CA ASP A 111 -8.04 27.37 4.22
C ASP A 111 -7.05 27.55 3.05
N GLY A 112 -7.11 26.66 2.06
CA GLY A 112 -6.26 26.63 0.87
C GLY A 112 -4.95 25.91 1.06
N LYS A 113 -4.64 25.41 2.25
CA LYS A 113 -3.47 24.57 2.52
C LYS A 113 -3.85 23.10 2.58
N LYS A 114 -2.90 22.24 2.25
CA LYS A 114 -3.11 20.80 2.31
C LYS A 114 -2.70 20.23 3.67
N GLU A 115 -3.55 19.38 4.20
CA GLU A 115 -3.23 18.52 5.33
C GLU A 115 -2.89 17.11 4.86
N THR A 116 -2.02 16.47 5.63
CA THR A 116 -1.84 15.02 5.58
C THR A 116 -2.75 14.38 6.61
N VAL A 117 -3.78 13.69 6.14
CA VAL A 117 -4.68 12.91 6.98
C VAL A 117 -4.21 11.46 6.95
N PHE A 118 -4.09 10.84 8.11
CA PHE A 118 -3.84 9.40 8.16
C PHE A 118 -4.72 8.72 9.21
N SER A 119 -5.09 7.50 8.92
CA SER A 119 -5.69 6.60 9.89
C SER A 119 -4.60 5.77 10.57
N THR A 120 -4.79 5.54 11.85
CA THR A 120 -4.12 4.48 12.60
C THR A 120 -5.09 3.34 12.80
N GLU A 121 -4.77 2.35 13.62
CA GLU A 121 -5.70 1.26 13.89
C GLU A 121 -7.04 1.75 14.48
N HIS A 122 -7.03 2.86 15.25
CA HIS A 122 -8.21 3.34 15.98
C HIS A 122 -8.44 4.85 15.91
N THR A 123 -7.56 5.63 15.28
CA THR A 123 -7.69 7.09 15.21
C THR A 123 -7.55 7.60 13.79
N VAL A 124 -8.20 8.73 13.51
CA VAL A 124 -7.94 9.54 12.32
C VAL A 124 -7.30 10.84 12.78
N GLU A 125 -6.13 11.16 12.24
CA GLU A 125 -5.34 12.31 12.63
C GLU A 125 -4.99 13.19 11.43
N ALA A 126 -5.02 14.51 11.61
CA ALA A 126 -4.60 15.50 10.64
C ALA A 126 -3.31 16.16 11.08
N TYR A 127 -2.41 16.29 10.13
CA TYR A 127 -1.12 16.97 10.27
C TYR A 127 -0.93 17.95 9.11
N ARG A 128 -0.11 18.97 9.35
CA ARG A 128 0.30 19.92 8.32
C ARG A 128 1.83 20.07 8.37
N TYR A 129 2.44 20.12 7.21
CA TYR A 129 3.83 20.51 7.11
C TYR A 129 3.88 22.04 7.02
N ASP A 130 4.51 22.67 8.00
CA ASP A 130 4.65 24.11 8.08
C ASP A 130 6.00 24.46 8.70
N ASN A 131 6.71 25.43 8.11
CA ASN A 131 8.00 25.90 8.58
C ASN A 131 9.02 24.76 8.88
N GLN A 132 9.11 23.79 7.97
CA GLN A 132 9.96 22.59 8.07
C GLN A 132 9.60 21.67 9.25
N ARG A 133 8.37 21.77 9.76
CA ARG A 133 7.85 20.95 10.84
C ARG A 133 6.57 20.23 10.42
N PHE A 134 6.50 18.97 10.71
CA PHE A 134 5.29 18.20 10.59
C PHE A 134 4.52 18.25 11.91
N ILE A 135 3.44 19.03 11.93
CA ILE A 135 2.71 19.41 13.15
C ILE A 135 1.35 18.77 13.14
N LYS A 136 0.97 18.11 14.23
CA LYS A 136 -0.38 17.61 14.43
C LYS A 136 -1.35 18.79 14.57
N ILE A 137 -2.35 18.81 13.71
CA ILE A 137 -3.42 19.81 13.73
C ILE A 137 -4.55 19.35 14.64
N ASN A 138 -5.03 18.10 14.43
CA ASN A 138 -6.17 17.60 15.19
C ASN A 138 -6.17 16.05 15.23
N THR A 139 -6.90 15.51 16.20
CA THR A 139 -7.46 14.15 16.14
C THR A 139 -8.91 14.29 15.67
N LEU A 140 -9.19 13.79 14.46
CA LEU A 140 -10.48 13.99 13.79
C LEU A 140 -11.53 12.98 14.28
N ALA A 141 -11.10 11.76 14.60
CA ALA A 141 -11.93 10.72 15.18
C ALA A 141 -11.11 9.74 16.03
N GLU A 142 -11.77 9.20 17.05
CA GLU A 142 -11.28 8.08 17.88
C GLU A 142 -12.32 6.97 17.88
N ARG A 143 -11.93 5.78 17.43
CA ARG A 143 -12.78 4.59 17.30
C ARG A 143 -12.12 3.40 18.01
N ASN A 144 -12.07 3.44 19.35
CA ASN A 144 -11.30 2.53 20.19
C ASN A 144 -11.62 1.03 19.99
N LEU A 145 -12.79 0.72 19.45
CA LEU A 145 -13.20 -0.65 19.19
C LEU A 145 -13.12 -1.05 17.72
N ASP A 146 -13.25 -0.09 16.79
CA ASP A 146 -13.26 -0.38 15.36
C ASP A 146 -11.82 -0.45 14.82
N HIS A 147 -11.63 -1.14 13.71
CA HIS A 147 -10.35 -1.22 12.99
C HIS A 147 -10.40 -0.36 11.72
N LEU A 148 -9.67 0.75 11.71
CA LEU A 148 -9.57 1.61 10.54
C LEU A 148 -8.58 1.02 9.55
N ILE A 149 -8.98 0.87 8.28
CA ILE A 149 -8.22 0.17 7.25
C ILE A 149 -7.77 1.06 6.09
N GLY A 150 -8.28 2.29 6.03
CA GLY A 150 -7.92 3.25 4.98
C GLY A 150 -8.61 4.57 5.13
N VAL A 151 -8.04 5.62 4.53
CA VAL A 151 -8.59 6.97 4.49
C VAL A 151 -8.37 7.59 3.12
N ASP A 152 -9.36 8.35 2.64
CA ASP A 152 -9.30 9.19 1.44
C ASP A 152 -9.88 10.57 1.72
N VAL A 153 -9.49 11.58 0.92
CA VAL A 153 -9.94 12.97 1.06
C VAL A 153 -10.35 13.50 -0.31
N ALA A 154 -11.60 13.99 -0.41
CA ALA A 154 -12.11 14.67 -1.59
C ALA A 154 -13.39 15.44 -1.25
N ASP A 155 -13.65 16.55 -1.95
CA ASP A 155 -14.96 17.22 -1.95
C ASP A 155 -15.87 16.53 -2.98
N ILE A 156 -16.68 15.58 -2.53
CA ILE A 156 -17.61 14.83 -3.39
C ILE A 156 -19.04 15.40 -3.32
N ASN A 157 -19.39 16.00 -2.20
CA ASN A 157 -20.70 16.64 -2.07
C ASN A 157 -20.77 18.02 -2.76
N GLY A 158 -19.61 18.58 -3.17
CA GLY A 158 -19.50 19.80 -3.98
C GLY A 158 -19.75 21.09 -3.17
N ASN A 159 -19.54 21.05 -1.85
CA ASN A 159 -19.76 22.22 -0.98
C ASN A 159 -18.51 23.10 -0.80
N GLY A 160 -17.36 22.70 -1.37
CA GLY A 160 -16.09 23.42 -1.30
C GLY A 160 -15.21 23.03 -0.11
N VAL A 161 -15.63 22.06 0.71
CA VAL A 161 -14.86 21.52 1.83
C VAL A 161 -14.68 20.01 1.61
N ALA A 162 -13.44 19.53 1.65
CA ALA A 162 -13.22 18.13 1.40
C ALA A 162 -13.68 17.25 2.58
N GLU A 163 -14.41 16.20 2.24
CA GLU A 163 -14.75 15.16 3.19
C GLU A 163 -13.58 14.18 3.38
N ILE A 164 -13.57 13.54 4.53
CA ILE A 164 -12.62 12.51 4.92
C ILE A 164 -13.37 11.18 5.01
N TYR A 165 -13.12 10.30 4.05
CA TYR A 165 -13.74 8.98 3.91
C TYR A 165 -12.90 7.96 4.63
N VAL A 166 -13.47 7.29 5.64
CA VAL A 166 -12.75 6.30 6.43
C VAL A 166 -13.38 4.93 6.25
N SER A 167 -12.63 4.03 5.66
CA SER A 167 -13.00 2.62 5.61
C SER A 167 -12.61 1.94 6.93
N ALA A 168 -13.57 1.28 7.56
CA ALA A 168 -13.39 0.67 8.87
C ALA A 168 -14.15 -0.65 9.01
N LEU A 169 -13.71 -1.47 9.96
CA LEU A 169 -14.32 -2.72 10.36
C LEU A 169 -14.73 -2.68 11.84
N ASP A 170 -15.65 -3.55 12.18
CA ASP A 170 -16.02 -3.81 13.57
C ASP A 170 -14.85 -4.41 14.39
N PRO A 171 -14.96 -4.52 15.73
CA PRO A 171 -13.89 -5.04 16.60
C PRO A 171 -13.42 -6.46 16.26
N TYR A 172 -14.28 -7.24 15.62
CA TYR A 172 -13.97 -8.61 15.24
C TYR A 172 -13.45 -8.74 13.80
N ARG A 173 -13.33 -7.61 13.07
CA ARG A 173 -12.96 -7.55 11.64
C ARG A 173 -13.87 -8.39 10.73
N LYS A 174 -15.18 -8.40 11.04
CA LYS A 174 -16.20 -9.19 10.36
C LYS A 174 -17.24 -8.37 9.64
N TYR A 175 -17.40 -7.11 10.00
CA TYR A 175 -18.41 -6.23 9.41
C TYR A 175 -17.84 -4.86 9.11
N VAL A 176 -18.23 -4.32 7.95
CA VAL A 176 -17.87 -2.96 7.54
C VAL A 176 -18.61 -1.94 8.39
N LYS A 177 -17.88 -0.95 8.90
CA LYS A 177 -18.36 0.18 9.71
C LYS A 177 -17.67 1.48 9.32
N SER A 178 -17.63 1.76 8.03
CA SER A 178 -17.05 2.99 7.51
C SER A 178 -17.84 4.22 7.93
N PHE A 179 -17.21 5.38 7.92
CA PHE A 179 -17.81 6.66 8.28
C PHE A 179 -17.18 7.81 7.50
N VAL A 180 -17.80 8.99 7.53
CA VAL A 180 -17.33 10.18 6.82
C VAL A 180 -17.32 11.37 7.74
N ILE A 181 -16.21 12.12 7.73
CA ILE A 181 -16.00 13.33 8.53
C ILE A 181 -15.90 14.53 7.59
N GLU A 182 -16.43 15.67 8.02
CA GLU A 182 -16.31 16.94 7.32
C GLU A 182 -16.11 18.08 8.30
N PHE A 183 -15.42 19.13 7.89
CA PHE A 183 -15.26 20.37 8.64
C PHE A 183 -16.45 21.28 8.39
N ASN A 184 -17.14 21.69 9.45
CA ASN A 184 -18.35 22.54 9.37
C ASN A 184 -18.07 24.04 9.52
N GLY A 185 -16.82 24.46 9.30
CA GLY A 185 -16.36 25.85 9.52
C GLY A 185 -15.97 26.15 10.97
N LYS A 186 -16.14 25.20 11.90
CA LYS A 186 -15.80 25.36 13.32
C LYS A 186 -15.13 24.15 13.94
N SER A 187 -15.58 22.98 13.56
CA SER A 187 -15.07 21.70 14.07
C SER A 187 -15.30 20.60 13.04
N TYR A 188 -14.54 19.53 13.15
CA TYR A 188 -14.77 18.31 12.37
C TYR A 188 -15.94 17.52 12.98
N ALA A 189 -16.85 17.04 12.14
CA ALA A 189 -18.02 16.29 12.54
C ALA A 189 -18.24 15.09 11.62
N GLU A 190 -18.75 13.99 12.16
CA GLU A 190 -19.18 12.85 11.36
C GLU A 190 -20.50 13.18 10.66
N ILE A 191 -20.45 13.44 9.35
CA ILE A 191 -21.64 13.66 8.52
C ILE A 191 -22.32 12.34 8.16
N VAL A 192 -21.56 11.24 8.11
CA VAL A 192 -22.06 9.86 8.06
C VAL A 192 -21.41 9.08 9.20
N LYS A 193 -22.22 8.72 10.22
CA LYS A 193 -21.70 8.06 11.43
C LYS A 193 -21.30 6.61 11.23
N THR A 194 -22.00 5.91 10.34
CA THR A 194 -21.68 4.53 9.96
C THR A 194 -22.33 4.17 8.64
N THR A 195 -21.61 3.42 7.84
CA THR A 195 -22.11 2.84 6.60
C THR A 195 -21.49 1.46 6.36
N ASP A 196 -22.18 0.62 5.62
CA ASP A 196 -21.74 -0.75 5.25
C ASP A 196 -20.96 -0.80 3.91
N TRP A 197 -20.52 0.34 3.40
CA TRP A 197 -19.66 0.47 2.23
C TRP A 197 -18.18 0.48 2.64
N TYR A 198 -17.33 -0.29 1.97
CA TYR A 198 -15.95 0.07 1.82
C TYR A 198 -15.87 1.29 0.93
N LEU A 199 -15.19 2.33 1.37
CA LEU A 199 -15.12 3.63 0.69
C LEU A 199 -13.75 3.81 0.07
N ARG A 200 -13.69 4.35 -1.15
CA ARG A 200 -12.47 4.67 -1.85
C ARG A 200 -12.69 5.84 -2.80
N VAL A 201 -11.81 6.84 -2.75
CA VAL A 201 -11.76 7.90 -3.77
C VAL A 201 -10.77 7.49 -4.85
N VAL A 202 -11.22 7.57 -6.10
CA VAL A 202 -10.39 7.37 -7.29
C VAL A 202 -10.45 8.61 -8.17
N ASP A 203 -9.38 8.86 -8.92
CA ASP A 203 -9.36 9.92 -9.91
C ASP A 203 -9.78 9.32 -11.26
N MET A 204 -10.93 9.76 -11.77
CA MET A 204 -11.46 9.29 -13.05
C MET A 204 -11.13 10.27 -14.16
N PRO A 205 -10.70 9.79 -15.33
CA PRO A 205 -10.42 10.65 -16.47
C PRO A 205 -11.56 11.62 -16.78
N GLN A 206 -11.25 12.89 -16.98
CA GLN A 206 -12.18 13.98 -17.33
C GLN A 206 -13.27 14.29 -16.26
N ARG A 207 -13.39 13.50 -15.20
CA ARG A 207 -14.37 13.66 -14.13
C ARG A 207 -13.75 14.08 -12.80
N GLY A 208 -12.44 13.87 -12.65
CA GLY A 208 -11.72 14.13 -11.41
C GLY A 208 -12.05 13.09 -10.31
N LYS A 209 -11.99 13.52 -9.07
CA LYS A 209 -12.18 12.64 -7.92
C LYS A 209 -13.63 12.17 -7.79
N VAL A 210 -13.81 10.86 -7.71
CA VAL A 210 -15.09 10.19 -7.60
C VAL A 210 -15.03 9.23 -6.40
N LEU A 211 -16.08 9.20 -5.59
CA LEU A 211 -16.24 8.21 -4.54
C LEU A 211 -16.79 6.92 -5.11
N ILE A 212 -16.09 5.84 -4.92
CA ILE A 212 -16.58 4.50 -5.22
C ILE A 212 -16.73 3.68 -3.95
N GLY A 213 -17.68 2.75 -3.95
CA GLY A 213 -17.95 1.90 -2.81
C GLY A 213 -18.27 0.47 -3.18
N GLN A 214 -17.96 -0.43 -2.27
CA GLN A 214 -18.27 -1.86 -2.36
C GLN A 214 -18.89 -2.31 -1.05
N LYS A 215 -20.02 -2.99 -1.10
CA LYS A 215 -20.59 -3.62 0.09
C LYS A 215 -19.88 -4.94 0.38
N GLN A 216 -19.86 -5.30 1.66
CA GLN A 216 -19.40 -6.61 2.06
C GLN A 216 -20.27 -7.70 1.46
N GLY A 217 -19.62 -8.75 0.94
CA GLY A 217 -20.26 -9.93 0.42
C GLY A 217 -20.57 -11.00 1.48
N LEU A 218 -21.27 -12.03 1.07
CA LEU A 218 -21.64 -13.16 1.94
C LEU A 218 -20.61 -14.31 1.87
N GLU A 219 -20.11 -14.62 0.68
CA GLU A 219 -19.14 -15.70 0.46
C GLU A 219 -17.70 -15.20 0.56
N SER A 220 -17.46 -14.01 0.03
CA SER A 220 -16.20 -13.29 0.13
C SER A 220 -16.48 -11.85 0.54
N PRO A 221 -15.62 -11.22 1.35
CA PRO A 221 -15.79 -9.81 1.73
C PRO A 221 -15.88 -8.86 0.51
N PHE A 222 -15.46 -9.30 -0.69
CA PHE A 222 -15.32 -8.48 -1.89
C PHE A 222 -16.04 -9.05 -3.12
N ASP A 223 -17.11 -9.84 -2.94
CA ASP A 223 -17.87 -10.45 -4.05
C ASP A 223 -18.99 -9.56 -4.60
N LYS A 224 -19.31 -8.44 -3.93
CA LYS A 224 -20.34 -7.51 -4.38
C LYS A 224 -19.83 -6.57 -5.46
N PRO A 225 -20.73 -6.07 -6.33
CA PRO A 225 -20.38 -5.05 -7.32
C PRO A 225 -19.87 -3.76 -6.65
N ILE A 226 -18.99 -3.07 -7.36
CA ILE A 226 -18.51 -1.73 -7.01
C ILE A 226 -19.43 -0.71 -7.70
N PHE A 227 -19.82 0.32 -6.95
CA PHE A 227 -20.65 1.42 -7.41
C PHE A 227 -19.96 2.76 -7.20
N GLU A 228 -20.23 3.69 -8.08
CA GLU A 228 -20.05 5.10 -7.77
C GLU A 228 -21.06 5.51 -6.71
N LEU A 229 -20.62 6.28 -5.73
CA LEU A 229 -21.46 6.79 -4.65
C LEU A 229 -21.59 8.30 -4.78
N VAL A 230 -22.83 8.78 -4.70
CA VAL A 230 -23.14 10.21 -4.79
C VAL A 230 -23.81 10.69 -3.52
N TRP A 231 -23.52 11.93 -3.14
CA TRP A 231 -24.13 12.57 -1.98
C TRP A 231 -25.59 12.89 -2.27
N GLN A 232 -26.50 12.27 -1.53
CA GLN A 232 -27.92 12.57 -1.55
C GLN A 232 -28.59 12.11 -0.25
N ASN A 233 -29.73 12.69 0.12
CA ASN A 233 -30.50 12.31 1.32
C ASN A 233 -29.67 12.29 2.61
N SER A 234 -28.67 13.18 2.74
CA SER A 234 -27.74 13.24 3.88
C SER A 234 -26.89 11.96 4.05
N GLY A 235 -26.54 11.30 2.94
CA GLY A 235 -25.71 10.12 2.89
C GLY A 235 -25.13 9.87 1.50
N TYR A 236 -24.47 8.75 1.34
CA TYR A 236 -23.90 8.31 0.07
C TYR A 236 -24.69 7.13 -0.47
N ASP A 237 -25.38 7.34 -1.57
CA ASP A 237 -26.19 6.33 -2.25
C ASP A 237 -25.52 5.85 -3.55
N PRO A 238 -25.72 4.58 -3.95
CA PRO A 238 -25.15 4.05 -5.18
C PRO A 238 -25.82 4.69 -6.40
N ALA A 239 -25.01 5.18 -7.31
CA ALA A 239 -25.45 5.71 -8.61
C ALA A 239 -25.12 4.71 -9.73
N GLU A 240 -23.96 4.82 -10.35
CA GLU A 240 -23.55 4.00 -11.46
C GLU A 240 -22.66 2.85 -11.01
N ARG A 241 -22.87 1.67 -11.62
CA ARG A 241 -22.00 0.52 -11.37
C ARG A 241 -20.67 0.71 -12.10
N VAL A 242 -19.57 0.57 -11.40
CA VAL A 242 -18.23 0.49 -12.01
C VAL A 242 -18.13 -0.84 -12.76
N LEU A 243 -18.06 -0.77 -14.10
CA LEU A 243 -17.99 -1.94 -14.96
C LEU A 243 -16.58 -2.53 -15.00
N GLY A 244 -16.47 -3.79 -15.36
CA GLY A 244 -15.27 -4.45 -15.84
C GLY A 244 -14.71 -5.53 -14.91
N ALA A 245 -14.05 -5.22 -13.84
CA ALA A 245 -13.30 -6.22 -13.07
C ALA A 245 -14.21 -7.09 -12.19
N LYS A 246 -14.42 -8.33 -12.58
CA LYS A 246 -15.07 -9.33 -11.72
C LYS A 246 -14.16 -9.65 -10.53
N ARG A 247 -14.73 -9.70 -9.31
CA ARG A 247 -14.02 -9.98 -8.07
C ARG A 247 -12.93 -8.93 -7.71
N ALA A 248 -13.07 -7.70 -8.21
CA ALA A 248 -12.21 -6.61 -7.79
C ALA A 248 -12.53 -6.20 -6.36
N ASN A 249 -11.50 -5.85 -5.62
CA ASN A 249 -11.63 -5.19 -4.33
C ASN A 249 -11.51 -3.69 -4.54
N VAL A 250 -12.47 -2.92 -4.03
CA VAL A 250 -12.52 -1.46 -4.20
C VAL A 250 -11.26 -0.76 -3.66
N ILE A 251 -10.60 -1.30 -2.64
CA ILE A 251 -9.40 -0.71 -2.05
C ILE A 251 -8.20 -0.81 -2.99
N GLY A 252 -8.06 -1.92 -3.70
CA GLY A 252 -6.97 -2.20 -4.63
C GLY A 252 -7.34 -2.03 -6.09
N LEU A 253 -8.18 -1.04 -6.40
CA LEU A 253 -8.63 -0.72 -7.74
C LEU A 253 -8.32 0.74 -8.08
N SER A 254 -7.94 1.00 -9.32
CA SER A 254 -7.91 2.33 -9.92
C SER A 254 -8.33 2.27 -11.39
N LEU A 255 -8.81 3.39 -11.92
CA LEU A 255 -9.23 3.55 -13.32
C LEU A 255 -8.46 4.72 -13.94
N GLY A 256 -8.13 4.60 -15.23
CA GLY A 256 -7.48 5.71 -15.93
C GLY A 256 -7.04 5.36 -17.35
N HIS A 257 -6.49 6.34 -18.03
CA HIS A 257 -5.87 6.20 -19.35
C HIS A 257 -4.46 5.60 -19.22
N VAL A 258 -4.37 4.33 -18.88
CA VAL A 258 -3.08 3.66 -18.61
C VAL A 258 -2.30 3.39 -19.89
N MET A 259 -3.00 3.03 -20.96
CA MET A 259 -2.36 2.72 -22.25
C MET A 259 -1.99 3.96 -23.07
N ASN A 260 -2.42 5.14 -22.62
CA ASN A 260 -2.15 6.44 -23.25
C ASN A 260 -2.59 6.53 -24.73
N ASP A 261 -3.56 5.71 -25.12
CA ASP A 261 -4.19 5.68 -26.45
C ASP A 261 -5.60 6.28 -26.45
N GLY A 262 -6.00 6.92 -25.34
CA GLY A 262 -7.33 7.48 -25.11
C GLY A 262 -8.35 6.47 -24.59
N SER A 263 -8.01 5.19 -24.47
CA SER A 263 -8.88 4.20 -23.87
C SER A 263 -8.69 4.15 -22.34
N GLU A 264 -9.77 3.86 -21.63
CA GLU A 264 -9.73 3.67 -20.18
C GLU A 264 -9.48 2.21 -19.84
N ALA A 265 -8.69 2.00 -18.78
CA ALA A 265 -8.43 0.69 -18.23
C ALA A 265 -8.65 0.67 -16.71
N ILE A 266 -8.98 -0.51 -16.20
CA ILE A 266 -9.09 -0.79 -14.77
C ILE A 266 -7.87 -1.58 -14.36
N VAL A 267 -7.12 -1.07 -13.40
CA VAL A 267 -5.98 -1.75 -12.78
C VAL A 267 -6.39 -2.23 -11.40
N VAL A 268 -6.17 -3.51 -11.11
CA VAL A 268 -6.55 -4.14 -9.83
C VAL A 268 -5.47 -5.10 -9.34
N TYR A 269 -5.45 -5.33 -8.03
CA TYR A 269 -4.82 -6.53 -7.48
C TYR A 269 -5.81 -7.69 -7.45
N ASP A 270 -5.34 -8.88 -7.83
CA ASP A 270 -6.09 -10.10 -7.56
C ASP A 270 -5.86 -10.61 -6.12
N GLU A 271 -6.57 -11.66 -5.73
CA GLU A 271 -6.52 -12.26 -4.39
C GLU A 271 -5.12 -12.78 -4.00
N LEU A 272 -4.23 -12.97 -4.98
CA LEU A 272 -2.87 -13.46 -4.82
C LEU A 272 -1.80 -12.36 -4.89
N ASP A 273 -2.23 -11.10 -4.87
CA ASP A 273 -1.37 -9.90 -4.98
C ASP A 273 -0.69 -9.72 -6.38
N TYR A 274 -1.28 -10.27 -7.47
CA TYR A 274 -0.85 -9.96 -8.83
C TYR A 274 -1.62 -8.76 -9.37
N LEU A 275 -0.90 -7.84 -10.01
CA LEU A 275 -1.53 -6.77 -10.78
C LEU A 275 -2.17 -7.35 -12.06
N ARG A 276 -3.38 -6.87 -12.33
CA ARG A 276 -4.13 -7.17 -13.55
C ARG A 276 -4.70 -5.90 -14.14
N MET A 277 -4.83 -5.87 -15.45
CA MET A 277 -5.45 -4.79 -16.18
C MET A 277 -6.59 -5.32 -17.04
N TYR A 278 -7.72 -4.61 -17.00
CA TYR A 278 -8.93 -4.94 -17.73
C TYR A 278 -9.42 -3.73 -18.51
N ASP A 279 -10.07 -3.94 -19.66
CA ASP A 279 -10.90 -2.92 -20.29
C ASP A 279 -12.25 -2.76 -19.55
N LEU A 280 -12.99 -1.72 -19.89
CA LEU A 280 -14.29 -1.47 -19.26
C LEU A 280 -15.34 -2.58 -19.53
N SER A 281 -15.14 -3.42 -20.54
CA SER A 281 -15.99 -4.59 -20.80
C SER A 281 -15.70 -5.76 -19.83
N GLY A 282 -14.58 -5.70 -19.10
CA GLY A 282 -14.10 -6.76 -18.21
C GLY A 282 -13.23 -7.81 -18.88
N ARG A 283 -12.75 -7.53 -20.11
CA ARG A 283 -11.76 -8.37 -20.78
C ARG A 283 -10.40 -8.06 -20.22
N GLN A 284 -9.66 -9.07 -19.77
CA GLN A 284 -8.30 -8.91 -19.29
C GLN A 284 -7.37 -8.50 -20.44
N ILE A 285 -6.69 -7.37 -20.28
CA ILE A 285 -5.69 -6.85 -21.21
C ILE A 285 -4.30 -7.39 -20.85
N TRP A 286 -3.97 -7.37 -19.54
CA TRP A 286 -2.65 -7.75 -19.07
C TRP A 286 -2.69 -8.33 -17.64
N LYS A 287 -1.65 -9.07 -17.29
CA LYS A 287 -1.38 -9.60 -15.95
C LYS A 287 0.11 -9.57 -15.67
N ASP A 288 0.50 -9.09 -14.48
CA ASP A 288 1.89 -9.16 -14.01
C ASP A 288 2.34 -10.62 -13.83
N GLY A 289 3.59 -10.87 -14.16
CA GLY A 289 4.27 -12.15 -13.87
C GLY A 289 4.67 -12.29 -12.41
N ASP A 290 4.89 -11.18 -11.72
CA ASP A 290 5.33 -11.10 -10.32
C ASP A 290 4.23 -10.60 -9.40
N LYS A 291 4.28 -11.01 -8.14
CA LYS A 291 3.43 -10.44 -7.08
C LYS A 291 3.89 -9.03 -6.74
N SER A 292 2.94 -8.14 -6.57
CA SER A 292 3.09 -6.77 -6.09
C SER A 292 2.16 -6.51 -4.91
N GLY A 293 2.23 -5.34 -4.28
CA GLY A 293 1.37 -5.03 -3.15
C GLY A 293 1.82 -5.69 -1.87
N GLY A 294 0.89 -6.35 -1.21
CA GLY A 294 1.10 -7.01 0.07
C GLY A 294 0.73 -6.13 1.26
N SER A 295 -0.46 -6.38 1.84
CA SER A 295 -0.96 -5.72 3.04
C SER A 295 -0.98 -6.69 4.22
N SER A 296 -0.82 -6.14 5.42
CA SER A 296 -1.03 -6.87 6.69
C SER A 296 -2.44 -6.73 7.22
N ASP A 297 -3.27 -5.87 6.61
CA ASP A 297 -4.65 -5.67 7.01
C ASP A 297 -5.55 -6.74 6.42
N TYR A 298 -6.50 -7.22 7.22
CA TYR A 298 -7.32 -8.37 6.86
C TYR A 298 -8.74 -8.26 7.40
N PHE A 299 -9.61 -9.00 6.75
CA PHE A 299 -10.96 -9.32 7.17
C PHE A 299 -10.96 -10.75 7.74
N SER A 300 -11.59 -10.96 8.88
CA SER A 300 -11.68 -12.29 9.51
C SER A 300 -12.81 -13.08 8.86
N LEU A 301 -12.46 -14.12 8.15
CA LEU A 301 -13.42 -15.06 7.57
C LEU A 301 -13.92 -16.06 8.62
N PRO A 302 -15.07 -16.72 8.38
CA PRO A 302 -15.49 -17.85 9.19
C PRO A 302 -14.40 -18.92 9.28
N ASP A 303 -14.37 -19.63 10.40
CA ASP A 303 -13.42 -20.71 10.63
C ASP A 303 -13.52 -21.76 9.50
N ALA A 304 -12.40 -22.08 8.88
CA ALA A 304 -12.31 -23.08 7.82
C ALA A 304 -12.39 -24.53 8.34
N GLY A 305 -12.62 -24.71 9.64
CA GLY A 305 -12.68 -26.03 10.29
C GLY A 305 -11.31 -26.69 10.54
N ILE A 306 -10.23 -25.98 10.25
CA ILE A 306 -8.86 -26.42 10.56
C ILE A 306 -8.50 -25.84 11.91
N LYS A 307 -8.32 -26.70 12.90
CA LYS A 307 -8.00 -26.31 14.28
C LYS A 307 -6.76 -25.41 14.32
N ASP A 308 -6.89 -24.27 15.03
CA ASP A 308 -5.82 -23.30 15.27
C ASP A 308 -5.26 -22.58 14.01
N MET A 309 -5.94 -22.66 12.84
CA MET A 309 -5.59 -21.90 11.66
C MET A 309 -6.57 -20.75 11.42
N PRO A 310 -6.14 -19.48 11.63
CA PRO A 310 -6.99 -18.34 11.33
C PRO A 310 -7.23 -18.23 9.82
N ASN A 311 -8.47 -17.93 9.44
CA ASN A 311 -8.88 -17.73 8.07
C ASN A 311 -9.04 -16.22 7.77
N TYR A 312 -8.15 -15.66 6.97
CA TYR A 312 -8.09 -14.23 6.68
C TYR A 312 -8.21 -13.94 5.18
N ALA A 313 -9.03 -12.95 4.82
CA ALA A 313 -8.98 -12.29 3.53
C ALA A 313 -8.20 -10.97 3.68
N TYR A 314 -7.01 -10.89 3.08
CA TYR A 314 -6.19 -9.69 3.14
C TYR A 314 -6.66 -8.63 2.17
N TYR A 315 -6.62 -7.36 2.61
CA TYR A 315 -6.89 -6.23 1.73
C TYR A 315 -5.72 -6.04 0.76
N PRO A 316 -6.00 -5.66 -0.48
CA PRO A 316 -4.94 -5.24 -1.39
C PRO A 316 -4.41 -3.85 -1.00
N MET A 317 -3.27 -3.49 -1.59
CA MET A 317 -2.71 -2.15 -1.48
C MET A 317 -3.41 -1.16 -2.42
N ARG A 318 -3.27 0.14 -2.14
CA ARG A 318 -3.69 1.23 -3.02
C ARG A 318 -2.96 1.15 -4.35
N ILE A 319 -3.66 1.53 -5.42
CA ILE A 319 -3.12 1.82 -6.75
C ILE A 319 -3.48 3.27 -7.08
N LEU A 320 -2.54 4.06 -7.61
CA LEU A 320 -2.82 5.36 -8.21
C LEU A 320 -2.45 5.31 -9.69
N ILE A 321 -3.21 6.06 -10.50
CA ILE A 321 -2.93 6.28 -11.92
C ILE A 321 -2.83 7.79 -12.09
N GLN A 322 -1.63 8.28 -12.40
CA GLN A 322 -1.34 9.71 -12.53
C GLN A 322 -0.06 9.90 -13.34
N ASP A 323 0.01 10.98 -14.12
CA ASP A 323 1.26 11.45 -14.75
C ASP A 323 2.16 12.06 -13.67
N ILE A 324 3.07 11.24 -13.11
CA ILE A 324 3.89 11.62 -11.97
C ILE A 324 5.17 12.37 -12.37
N ASN A 325 5.61 12.17 -13.61
CA ASN A 325 6.83 12.78 -14.16
C ASN A 325 6.54 13.91 -15.13
N LYS A 326 5.26 14.25 -15.34
CA LYS A 326 4.77 15.33 -16.23
C LYS A 326 5.20 15.17 -17.69
N ASP A 327 5.33 13.92 -18.16
CA ASP A 327 5.66 13.61 -19.55
C ASP A 327 4.43 13.54 -20.48
N GLY A 328 3.24 13.75 -19.95
CA GLY A 328 1.96 13.70 -20.65
C GLY A 328 1.36 12.32 -20.75
N THR A 329 1.97 11.32 -20.10
CA THR A 329 1.46 9.95 -20.01
C THR A 329 1.17 9.56 -18.55
N ASN A 330 0.11 8.77 -18.34
CA ASN A 330 -0.20 8.31 -16.99
C ASN A 330 0.66 7.11 -16.61
N ASP A 331 1.15 7.16 -15.39
CA ASP A 331 1.87 6.09 -14.73
C ASP A 331 0.96 5.33 -13.74
N VAL A 332 1.30 4.10 -13.47
CA VAL A 332 0.66 3.26 -12.43
C VAL A 332 1.60 3.16 -11.24
N ILE A 333 1.19 3.71 -10.11
CA ILE A 333 2.00 3.74 -8.88
C ILE A 333 1.50 2.66 -7.94
N THR A 334 2.42 1.82 -7.46
CA THR A 334 2.12 0.65 -6.64
C THR A 334 3.15 0.46 -5.53
N ILE A 335 2.74 -0.16 -4.44
CA ILE A 335 3.65 -0.65 -3.40
C ILE A 335 4.02 -2.10 -3.70
N LYS A 336 5.26 -2.45 -3.42
CA LYS A 336 5.74 -3.84 -3.37
C LYS A 336 6.37 -4.12 -2.02
N ASN A 337 5.64 -4.83 -1.17
CA ASN A 337 6.12 -5.30 0.12
C ASN A 337 6.65 -6.73 0.00
N HIS A 338 7.86 -6.96 0.52
CA HIS A 338 8.53 -8.25 0.43
C HIS A 338 8.23 -9.08 1.66
N ARG A 339 7.57 -10.22 1.46
CA ARG A 339 7.19 -11.15 2.54
C ARG A 339 8.43 -11.73 3.22
N LEU A 340 8.31 -11.96 4.53
CA LEU A 340 9.31 -12.69 5.30
C LEU A 340 9.42 -14.14 4.82
N SER A 341 8.28 -14.78 4.54
CA SER A 341 8.21 -16.15 4.03
C SER A 341 6.84 -16.39 3.37
N GLU A 342 6.82 -17.13 2.28
CA GLU A 342 5.59 -17.59 1.64
C GLU A 342 4.98 -18.81 2.37
N LEU A 343 5.74 -19.48 3.24
CA LEU A 343 5.30 -20.66 3.99
C LEU A 343 4.51 -20.31 5.25
N ILE A 344 4.54 -19.05 5.70
CA ILE A 344 3.81 -18.59 6.88
C ILE A 344 2.41 -18.16 6.46
N SER A 345 1.38 -18.68 7.13
CA SER A 345 -0.03 -18.39 6.81
C SER A 345 -0.43 -16.92 6.98
N PHE A 346 0.16 -16.19 7.93
CA PHE A 346 -0.07 -14.77 8.07
C PHE A 346 0.92 -13.95 7.25
N LYS A 347 0.45 -12.84 6.64
CA LYS A 347 1.30 -11.95 5.85
C LYS A 347 2.17 -11.09 6.79
N SER A 348 3.48 -11.28 6.73
CA SER A 348 4.50 -10.49 7.42
C SER A 348 5.57 -10.06 6.44
N PHE A 349 6.01 -8.81 6.55
CA PHE A 349 6.92 -8.20 5.58
C PHE A 349 8.24 -7.79 6.24
N THR A 350 9.32 -7.80 5.46
CA THR A 350 10.67 -7.42 5.92
C THR A 350 11.14 -6.11 5.35
N SER A 351 10.66 -5.78 4.15
CA SER A 351 11.02 -4.57 3.42
C SER A 351 9.93 -4.21 2.41
N GLY A 352 9.92 -2.94 1.98
CA GLY A 352 9.02 -2.44 0.96
C GLY A 352 9.71 -1.44 0.03
N GLU A 353 9.16 -1.30 -1.17
CA GLU A 353 9.52 -0.30 -2.17
C GLU A 353 8.26 0.17 -2.88
N ILE A 354 8.29 1.38 -3.46
CA ILE A 354 7.23 1.89 -4.32
C ILE A 354 7.73 1.80 -5.75
N GLU A 355 6.91 1.26 -6.64
CA GLU A 355 7.19 1.10 -8.06
C GLU A 355 6.27 2.02 -8.85
N VAL A 356 6.83 2.78 -9.77
CA VAL A 356 6.12 3.53 -10.80
C VAL A 356 6.32 2.80 -12.11
N ARG A 357 5.22 2.52 -12.79
CA ARG A 357 5.18 1.71 -14.00
C ARG A 357 4.45 2.45 -15.10
N ASN A 358 4.92 2.33 -16.32
CA ASN A 358 4.24 2.83 -17.50
C ASN A 358 3.88 1.69 -18.46
N TRP A 359 2.97 1.98 -19.39
CA TRP A 359 2.59 1.05 -20.44
C TRP A 359 3.58 1.14 -21.61
N ASP A 360 4.25 0.03 -21.92
CA ASP A 360 5.25 -0.07 -22.98
C ASP A 360 4.71 -0.59 -24.34
N GLY A 361 3.38 -0.74 -24.43
CA GLY A 361 2.69 -1.32 -25.59
C GLY A 361 2.35 -2.79 -25.45
N ILE A 362 2.94 -3.49 -24.49
CA ILE A 362 2.73 -4.93 -24.21
C ILE A 362 2.25 -5.13 -22.77
N GLY A 363 2.79 -4.35 -21.84
CA GLY A 363 2.52 -4.50 -20.42
C GLY A 363 2.93 -3.28 -19.60
N LEU A 364 2.76 -3.39 -18.28
CA LEU A 364 3.22 -2.40 -17.31
C LEU A 364 4.66 -2.69 -16.92
N SER A 365 5.59 -1.92 -17.48
CA SER A 365 7.02 -1.99 -17.19
C SER A 365 7.41 -1.02 -16.08
N VAL A 366 8.35 -1.40 -15.22
CA VAL A 366 8.85 -0.53 -14.15
C VAL A 366 9.67 0.60 -14.76
N LEU A 367 9.16 1.83 -14.66
CA LEU A 367 9.84 3.05 -15.09
C LEU A 367 10.93 3.43 -14.07
N TRP A 368 10.55 3.50 -12.79
CA TRP A 368 11.48 3.68 -11.68
C TRP A 368 10.87 3.14 -10.37
N LYS A 369 11.70 3.06 -9.34
CA LYS A 369 11.28 2.65 -8.01
C LYS A 369 12.12 3.29 -6.91
N THR A 370 11.55 3.39 -5.72
CA THR A 370 12.28 3.84 -4.54
C THR A 370 13.29 2.79 -4.10
N ARG A 371 14.19 3.18 -3.22
CA ARG A 371 15.04 2.22 -2.51
C ARG A 371 14.17 1.33 -1.62
N LYS A 372 14.55 0.08 -1.55
CA LYS A 372 13.94 -0.88 -0.62
C LYS A 372 14.27 -0.49 0.83
N LEU A 373 13.22 -0.22 1.62
CA LEU A 373 13.34 0.16 3.01
C LEU A 373 12.94 -0.98 3.94
N SER A 374 13.61 -1.07 5.09
CA SER A 374 13.25 -2.05 6.14
C SER A 374 11.92 -1.70 6.80
N GLY A 375 11.04 -2.69 6.95
CA GLY A 375 9.66 -2.52 7.35
C GLY A 375 8.71 -2.85 6.19
N TYR A 376 7.58 -2.18 6.11
CA TYR A 376 6.66 -2.27 4.96
C TYR A 376 5.89 -0.96 4.80
N PHE A 377 5.51 -0.65 3.58
CA PHE A 377 4.62 0.48 3.32
C PHE A 377 3.17 0.04 3.54
N SER A 378 2.43 0.78 4.36
CA SER A 378 1.01 0.51 4.61
C SER A 378 0.08 1.28 3.69
N ASP A 379 0.48 2.46 3.23
CA ASP A 379 -0.26 3.26 2.24
C ASP A 379 0.64 4.36 1.67
N PHE A 380 0.16 5.06 0.64
CA PHE A 380 0.83 6.22 0.04
C PHE A 380 -0.18 7.17 -0.60
N ALA A 381 0.24 8.41 -0.83
CA ALA A 381 -0.52 9.43 -1.54
C ALA A 381 0.42 10.27 -2.40
N VAL A 382 -0.12 10.93 -3.42
CA VAL A 382 0.54 11.98 -4.18
C VAL A 382 -0.22 13.28 -3.97
N GLY A 383 0.49 14.36 -3.70
CA GLY A 383 -0.08 15.68 -3.49
C GLY A 383 0.92 16.65 -2.87
N ASP A 384 0.60 17.92 -2.89
CA ASP A 384 1.39 19.03 -2.35
C ASP A 384 1.46 18.93 -0.81
N PHE A 385 2.42 18.14 -0.33
CA PHE A 385 2.58 17.79 1.08
C PHE A 385 3.12 18.94 1.93
N ASP A 386 4.01 19.72 1.38
CA ASP A 386 4.68 20.80 2.11
C ASP A 386 4.14 22.19 1.76
N ASN A 387 3.10 22.26 0.93
CA ASN A 387 2.42 23.49 0.48
C ASN A 387 3.34 24.43 -0.31
N ASP A 388 4.26 23.89 -1.11
CA ASP A 388 5.13 24.66 -1.99
C ASP A 388 4.57 24.79 -3.43
N GLY A 389 3.43 24.16 -3.71
CA GLY A 389 2.73 24.17 -5.01
C GLY A 389 3.17 23.04 -5.93
N LYS A 390 3.96 22.09 -5.47
CA LYS A 390 4.36 20.89 -6.19
C LYS A 390 3.85 19.65 -5.46
N ASP A 391 3.66 18.58 -6.22
CA ASP A 391 3.25 17.32 -5.62
C ASP A 391 4.47 16.50 -5.17
N GLU A 392 4.35 15.86 -4.03
CA GLU A 392 5.26 14.84 -3.50
C GLU A 392 4.59 13.47 -3.52
N LEU A 393 5.42 12.45 -3.69
CA LEU A 393 5.04 11.08 -3.35
C LEU A 393 5.30 10.85 -1.85
N VAL A 394 4.24 10.75 -1.08
CA VAL A 394 4.33 10.55 0.37
C VAL A 394 3.86 9.14 0.73
N ALA A 395 4.63 8.46 1.57
CA ALA A 395 4.35 7.07 1.93
C ALA A 395 4.47 6.82 3.43
N ALA A 396 3.60 5.98 3.96
CA ALA A 396 3.59 5.54 5.35
C ALA A 396 4.40 4.24 5.50
N LEU A 397 5.59 4.34 6.08
CA LEU A 397 6.46 3.20 6.38
C LEU A 397 6.22 2.71 7.81
N VAL A 398 5.72 1.51 7.96
CA VAL A 398 5.62 0.80 9.25
C VAL A 398 6.94 0.08 9.50
N GLN A 399 7.64 0.51 10.53
CA GLN A 399 8.93 -0.04 10.89
C GLN A 399 8.77 -1.39 11.59
N LYS A 400 9.57 -2.36 11.20
CA LYS A 400 9.64 -3.63 11.92
C LYS A 400 10.26 -3.39 13.29
N THR A 401 9.46 -3.48 14.32
CA THR A 401 9.97 -3.64 15.69
C THR A 401 10.50 -5.05 15.82
N GLY A 402 11.73 -5.21 16.34
CA GLY A 402 12.42 -6.51 16.43
C GLY A 402 11.56 -7.63 17.03
N SER A 403 12.08 -8.83 17.09
CA SER A 403 11.42 -10.10 17.48
C SER A 403 10.74 -10.13 18.86
N VAL A 404 10.67 -9.03 19.58
CA VAL A 404 10.05 -8.94 20.91
C VAL A 404 8.59 -8.53 20.75
N ILE A 405 7.71 -9.41 21.14
CA ILE A 405 6.24 -9.35 21.06
C ILE A 405 5.61 -8.13 21.78
N THR A 406 6.40 -7.33 22.49
CA THR A 406 5.92 -6.26 23.38
C THR A 406 6.18 -4.83 22.88
N THR A 407 6.79 -4.63 21.72
CA THR A 407 7.06 -3.29 21.23
C THR A 407 5.88 -2.76 20.41
N GLN A 408 5.36 -1.59 20.78
CA GLN A 408 4.33 -0.88 20.03
C GLN A 408 4.81 -0.64 18.60
N PRO A 409 3.94 -0.82 17.59
CA PRO A 409 4.27 -0.53 16.19
C PRO A 409 4.65 0.96 16.05
N LYS A 410 5.60 1.23 15.17
CA LYS A 410 6.05 2.58 14.85
C LYS A 410 5.93 2.79 13.35
N SER A 411 5.45 3.95 12.97
CA SER A 411 5.41 4.37 11.58
C SER A 411 6.21 5.64 11.38
N ALA A 412 6.64 5.89 10.15
CA ALA A 412 7.19 7.17 9.72
C ALA A 412 6.61 7.51 8.34
N LEU A 413 6.37 8.79 8.09
CA LEU A 413 6.08 9.27 6.75
C LEU A 413 7.39 9.58 6.03
N ILE A 414 7.44 9.27 4.75
CA ILE A 414 8.54 9.56 3.85
C ILE A 414 7.96 10.28 2.65
N ALA A 415 8.44 11.50 2.38
CA ALA A 415 8.05 12.27 1.20
C ALA A 415 9.23 12.33 0.23
N TYR A 416 8.94 12.13 -1.06
CA TYR A 416 9.86 12.21 -2.17
C TYR A 416 9.40 13.35 -3.08
N GLU A 417 10.26 14.33 -3.34
CA GLU A 417 9.98 15.38 -4.34
C GLU A 417 9.85 14.73 -5.73
N LEU A 418 8.83 15.15 -6.47
CA LEU A 418 8.58 14.78 -7.86
C LEU A 418 9.01 15.96 -8.74
N GLU A 419 9.96 15.75 -9.64
CA GLU A 419 10.49 16.80 -10.52
C GLU A 419 9.72 16.86 -11.86
#